data_1bec6b15627d621cb5712236c7f5e281
#
_entry.id   1bec6b15627d621cb5712236c7f5e281
#
_cell.length_a   1.000
_cell.length_b   1.000
_cell.length_c   1.000
_cell.angle_alpha   90.00
_cell.angle_beta   90.00
_cell.angle_gamma   90.00
#
_symmetry.space_group_name_H-M   'P 1'
#
loop_
_entity.id
_entity.type
_entity.pdbx_description
1 polymer ?
#
loop_
_entity_poly.entity_id
_entity_poly.type
_entity_poly.pdbx_seq_one_letter_code
_entity_poly.pdbx_strand_id
1 'polypeptide(L)'
;MNKFYNLIGMAKKAGKVSEGYNKCEEAILVNRSSLIIISEELSQNSLKKFKNSCEKNNVKMILNASSEELRRLLGKDKMIKVVSIDNKGFSRKLWELWQENIKCGGDHIDKN
;
A
#
# COMPACT_ATOMS: atom_id res chain seq x y z
N MET A 1 9.54 9.84 4.83
CA MET A 1 8.54 8.81 4.55
C MET A 1 8.22 7.88 5.71
N ASN A 2 8.92 8.06 6.82
CA ASN A 2 8.70 7.17 7.97
C ASN A 2 7.29 7.16 8.50
N LYS A 3 6.61 8.32 8.48
CA LYS A 3 5.23 8.38 8.96
C LYS A 3 4.31 7.47 8.17
N PHE A 4 4.51 7.39 6.86
CA PHE A 4 3.69 6.55 6.00
C PHE A 4 3.84 5.08 6.39
N TYR A 5 5.07 4.59 6.44
CA TYR A 5 5.30 3.17 6.75
C TYR A 5 4.94 2.84 8.19
N ASN A 6 5.21 3.76 9.12
CA ASN A 6 4.83 3.54 10.51
C ASN A 6 3.32 3.40 10.66
N LEU A 7 2.56 4.18 9.89
CA LEU A 7 1.11 4.09 9.95
C LEU A 7 0.61 2.75 9.41
N ILE A 8 1.28 2.19 8.41
CA ILE A 8 0.95 0.85 7.93
C ILE A 8 1.15 -0.15 9.06
N GLY A 9 2.23 -0.02 9.82
CA GLY A 9 2.47 -0.89 10.97
C GLY A 9 1.38 -0.78 12.02
N MET A 10 0.89 0.43 12.26
CA MET A 10 -0.20 0.64 13.20
C MET A 10 -1.49 0.00 12.69
N ALA A 11 -1.77 0.12 11.41
CA ALA A 11 -2.95 -0.50 10.81
C ALA A 11 -2.88 -2.02 10.95
N LYS A 12 -1.69 -2.60 10.79
CA LYS A 12 -1.52 -4.03 10.97
C LYS A 12 -1.82 -4.44 12.41
N LYS A 13 -1.32 -3.69 13.38
CA LYS A 13 -1.60 -3.98 14.79
C LYS A 13 -3.09 -3.90 15.09
N ALA A 14 -3.79 -3.05 14.38
CA ALA A 14 -5.23 -2.91 14.55
C ALA A 14 -6.03 -3.98 13.80
N GLY A 15 -5.35 -4.89 13.09
CA GLY A 15 -6.02 -5.95 12.35
C GLY A 15 -6.67 -5.46 11.06
N LYS A 16 -6.17 -4.37 10.50
CA LYS A 16 -6.78 -3.74 9.32
C LYS A 16 -5.91 -3.86 8.08
N VAL A 17 -5.07 -4.88 7.99
CA VAL A 17 -4.17 -5.07 6.86
C VAL A 17 -4.26 -6.49 6.34
N SER A 18 -4.34 -6.63 5.01
CA SER A 18 -4.21 -7.91 4.34
C SER A 18 -2.91 -7.88 3.55
N GLU A 19 -2.16 -8.98 3.61
CA GLU A 19 -0.84 -9.06 2.98
C GLU A 19 -0.80 -10.16 1.95
N GLY A 20 -0.16 -9.88 0.82
CA GLY A 20 0.06 -10.86 -0.21
C GLY A 20 -0.99 -10.80 -1.29
N TYR A 21 -0.64 -11.40 -2.43
CA TYR A 21 -1.44 -11.31 -3.64
C TYR A 21 -2.89 -11.79 -3.44
N ASN A 22 -3.03 -13.03 -2.95
CA ASN A 22 -4.36 -13.63 -2.87
C ASN A 22 -5.27 -12.95 -1.86
N LYS A 23 -4.71 -12.59 -0.70
CA LYS A 23 -5.51 -11.94 0.33
C LYS A 23 -5.93 -10.55 -0.08
N CYS A 24 -5.05 -9.83 -0.76
CA CYS A 24 -5.39 -8.49 -1.24
C CYS A 24 -6.46 -8.54 -2.31
N GLU A 25 -6.35 -9.50 -3.23
CA GLU A 25 -7.35 -9.66 -4.26
C GLU A 25 -8.71 -9.98 -3.65
N GLU A 26 -8.72 -10.89 -2.68
CA GLU A 26 -9.95 -11.22 -1.98
C GLU A 26 -10.54 -10.00 -1.29
N ALA A 27 -9.69 -9.21 -0.61
CA ALA A 27 -10.17 -8.02 0.09
C ALA A 27 -10.85 -7.04 -0.87
N ILE A 28 -10.30 -6.90 -2.09
CA ILE A 28 -10.92 -6.05 -3.10
C ILE A 28 -12.29 -6.60 -3.51
N LEU A 29 -12.35 -7.89 -3.77
CA LEU A 29 -13.58 -8.52 -4.29
C LEU A 29 -14.71 -8.51 -3.28
N VAL A 30 -14.41 -8.59 -1.99
CA VAL A 30 -15.46 -8.57 -0.95
C VAL A 30 -15.68 -7.19 -0.37
N ASN A 31 -15.15 -6.15 -1.03
CA ASN A 31 -15.31 -4.75 -0.63
C ASN A 31 -14.77 -4.44 0.76
N ARG A 32 -13.76 -5.17 1.20
CA ARG A 32 -13.09 -4.89 2.47
C ARG A 32 -11.94 -3.91 2.29
N SER A 33 -11.30 -3.94 1.13
CA SER A 33 -10.13 -3.11 0.86
C SER A 33 -10.52 -1.65 0.61
N SER A 34 -9.82 -0.73 1.25
CA SER A 34 -10.00 0.71 1.01
C SER A 34 -8.81 1.31 0.28
N LEU A 35 -7.68 0.63 0.28
CA LEU A 35 -6.46 1.14 -0.37
C LEU A 35 -5.56 -0.04 -0.65
N ILE A 36 -5.00 -0.10 -1.86
CA ILE A 36 -4.01 -1.10 -2.22
C ILE A 36 -2.65 -0.41 -2.36
N ILE A 37 -1.64 -0.97 -1.69
CA ILE A 37 -0.28 -0.45 -1.75
C ILE A 37 0.59 -1.47 -2.47
N ILE A 38 1.18 -1.06 -3.59
CA ILE A 38 1.98 -1.92 -4.45
C ILE A 38 3.45 -1.56 -4.30
N SER A 39 4.29 -2.56 -4.06
CA SER A 39 5.71 -2.33 -3.95
C SER A 39 6.37 -2.26 -5.33
N GLU A 40 7.58 -1.71 -5.34
CA GLU A 40 8.37 -1.61 -6.56
C GLU A 40 8.76 -2.99 -7.12
N GLU A 41 8.58 -4.04 -6.32
CA GLU A 41 8.97 -5.40 -6.71
C GLU A 41 7.87 -6.18 -7.42
N LEU A 42 6.65 -5.67 -7.47
CA LEU A 42 5.57 -6.43 -8.09
C LEU A 42 5.74 -6.49 -9.61
N SER A 43 5.50 -7.68 -10.18
CA SER A 43 5.66 -7.85 -11.63
C SER A 43 4.62 -7.03 -12.40
N GLN A 44 4.95 -6.71 -13.65
CA GLN A 44 4.05 -5.92 -14.49
C GLN A 44 2.71 -6.62 -14.72
N ASN A 45 2.73 -7.93 -14.89
CA ASN A 45 1.49 -8.69 -15.08
C ASN A 45 0.58 -8.59 -13.86
N SER A 46 1.15 -8.75 -12.68
CA SER A 46 0.37 -8.67 -11.45
C SER A 46 -0.12 -7.24 -11.22
N LEU A 47 0.71 -6.25 -11.52
CA LEU A 47 0.33 -4.85 -11.38
C LEU A 47 -0.88 -4.54 -12.26
N LYS A 48 -0.88 -5.04 -13.49
CA LYS A 48 -1.98 -4.83 -14.41
C LYS A 48 -3.29 -5.42 -13.87
N LYS A 49 -3.20 -6.62 -13.31
CA LYS A 49 -4.38 -7.26 -12.72
C LYS A 49 -4.94 -6.46 -11.56
N PHE A 50 -4.07 -5.95 -10.68
CA PHE A 50 -4.51 -5.15 -9.56
C PHE A 50 -5.11 -3.82 -10.02
N LYS A 51 -4.53 -3.20 -11.03
CA LYS A 51 -5.09 -1.98 -11.59
C LYS A 51 -6.54 -2.21 -12.07
N ASN A 52 -6.75 -3.31 -12.80
CA ASN A 52 -8.08 -3.62 -13.29
C ASN A 52 -9.06 -3.87 -12.15
N SER A 53 -8.66 -4.65 -11.15
CA SER A 53 -9.52 -4.95 -10.02
C SER A 53 -9.85 -3.70 -9.21
N CYS A 54 -8.87 -2.84 -8.99
CA CYS A 54 -9.08 -1.62 -8.22
C CYS A 54 -9.98 -0.65 -8.97
N GLU A 55 -9.83 -0.53 -10.28
CA GLU A 55 -10.72 0.32 -11.07
C GLU A 55 -12.16 -0.14 -11.00
N LYS A 56 -12.37 -1.45 -11.14
CA LYS A 56 -13.73 -2.00 -11.10
C LYS A 56 -14.39 -1.78 -9.76
N ASN A 57 -13.61 -1.76 -8.69
CA ASN A 57 -14.16 -1.71 -7.34
C ASN A 57 -13.93 -0.37 -6.64
N ASN A 58 -13.46 0.63 -7.37
CA ASN A 58 -13.23 1.99 -6.85
C ASN A 58 -12.28 2.01 -5.65
N VAL A 59 -11.19 1.23 -5.74
CA VAL A 59 -10.17 1.20 -4.70
C VAL A 59 -8.95 1.98 -5.20
N LYS A 60 -8.45 2.89 -4.38
CA LYS A 60 -7.27 3.66 -4.73
C LYS A 60 -6.01 2.82 -4.60
N MET A 61 -5.00 3.17 -5.39
CA MET A 61 -3.72 2.45 -5.37
C MET A 61 -2.57 3.40 -5.13
N ILE A 62 -1.59 2.91 -4.38
CA ILE A 62 -0.30 3.57 -4.22
C ILE A 62 0.73 2.65 -4.85
N LEU A 63 1.57 3.21 -5.73
CA LEU A 63 2.56 2.44 -6.47
C LEU A 63 3.97 2.77 -5.99
N ASN A 64 4.88 1.84 -6.21
CA ASN A 64 6.31 2.03 -5.93
C ASN A 64 6.65 2.21 -4.46
N ALA A 65 5.89 1.56 -3.58
CA ALA A 65 6.24 1.54 -2.18
C ALA A 65 7.49 0.66 -1.98
N SER A 66 8.26 0.94 -0.95
CA SER A 66 9.48 0.18 -0.68
C SER A 66 9.14 -1.17 -0.09
N SER A 67 9.48 -2.25 -0.81
CA SER A 67 9.22 -3.59 -0.32
C SER A 67 10.02 -3.89 0.93
N GLU A 68 11.21 -3.33 1.04
CA GLU A 68 12.05 -3.51 2.23
C GLU A 68 11.39 -2.87 3.46
N GLU A 69 10.88 -1.66 3.32
CA GLU A 69 10.19 -1.00 4.43
C GLU A 69 8.92 -1.75 4.82
N LEU A 70 8.17 -2.22 3.83
CA LEU A 70 6.98 -3.00 4.11
C LEU A 70 7.33 -4.26 4.87
N ARG A 71 8.36 -4.97 4.44
CA ARG A 71 8.79 -6.19 5.11
C ARG A 71 9.19 -5.91 6.55
N ARG A 72 9.97 -4.85 6.75
CA ARG A 72 10.47 -4.50 8.07
C ARG A 72 9.33 -4.18 9.04
N LEU A 73 8.38 -3.38 8.59
CA LEU A 73 7.30 -2.93 9.47
C LEU A 73 6.19 -3.95 9.67
N LEU A 74 6.03 -4.85 8.71
CA LEU A 74 5.02 -5.90 8.82
C LEU A 74 5.57 -7.17 9.45
N GLY A 75 6.86 -7.19 9.76
CA GLY A 75 7.48 -8.30 10.47
C GLY A 75 7.53 -9.60 9.68
N LYS A 76 7.76 -9.50 8.38
CA LYS A 76 7.80 -10.69 7.51
C LYS A 76 9.22 -11.03 7.10
N ASP A 77 9.46 -12.32 6.91
CA ASP A 77 10.74 -12.79 6.41
C ASP A 77 10.82 -12.67 4.90
N LYS A 78 9.68 -12.67 4.22
CA LYS A 78 9.64 -12.57 2.77
C LYS A 78 9.34 -11.17 2.31
N MET A 79 9.76 -10.85 1.10
CA MET A 79 9.39 -9.59 0.47
C MET A 79 7.87 -9.46 0.39
N ILE A 80 7.35 -8.34 0.84
CA ILE A 80 5.91 -8.04 0.71
C ILE A 80 5.74 -7.18 -0.53
N LYS A 81 4.98 -7.68 -1.49
CA LYS A 81 4.82 -6.99 -2.77
C LYS A 81 3.50 -6.24 -2.91
N VAL A 82 2.51 -6.62 -2.13
CA VAL A 82 1.22 -5.94 -2.15
C VAL A 82 0.57 -6.02 -0.78
N VAL A 83 -0.06 -4.92 -0.40
CA VAL A 83 -0.71 -4.77 0.91
C VAL A 83 -2.06 -4.10 0.70
N SER A 84 -3.09 -4.60 1.38
CA SER A 84 -4.41 -3.97 1.38
C SER A 84 -4.66 -3.35 2.75
N ILE A 85 -5.14 -2.12 2.74
CA ILE A 85 -5.56 -1.46 3.98
C ILE A 85 -7.08 -1.56 4.04
N ASP A 86 -7.57 -2.26 5.05
CA ASP A 86 -8.97 -2.64 5.15
C ASP A 86 -9.75 -1.76 6.12
N ASN A 87 -9.44 -0.48 6.11
CA ASN A 87 -10.07 0.51 6.98
C ASN A 87 -9.98 1.88 6.35
N LYS A 88 -11.10 2.57 6.27
CA LYS A 88 -11.17 3.86 5.57
C LYS A 88 -10.35 4.95 6.25
N GLY A 89 -10.33 4.97 7.58
CA GLY A 89 -9.57 5.98 8.31
C GLY A 89 -8.08 5.89 8.07
N PHE A 90 -7.53 4.67 8.19
CA PHE A 90 -6.12 4.45 7.90
C PHE A 90 -5.82 4.74 6.43
N SER A 91 -6.71 4.32 5.53
CA SER A 91 -6.50 4.51 4.10
C SER A 91 -6.43 5.98 3.72
N ARG A 92 -7.34 6.79 4.28
CA ARG A 92 -7.36 8.21 3.98
C ARG A 92 -6.05 8.87 4.43
N LYS A 93 -5.61 8.57 5.65
CA LYS A 93 -4.40 9.18 6.18
C LYS A 93 -3.17 8.72 5.40
N LEU A 94 -3.10 7.45 5.05
CA LEU A 94 -2.00 6.94 4.25
C LEU A 94 -1.96 7.59 2.87
N TRP A 95 -3.12 7.77 2.26
CA TRP A 95 -3.21 8.43 0.97
C TRP A 95 -2.69 9.86 1.05
N GLU A 96 -3.10 10.58 2.09
CA GLU A 96 -2.65 11.96 2.30
C GLU A 96 -1.14 12.03 2.47
N LEU A 97 -0.60 11.15 3.31
CA LEU A 97 0.85 11.14 3.56
C LEU A 97 1.62 10.82 2.28
N TRP A 98 1.10 9.90 1.48
CA TRP A 98 1.76 9.56 0.22
C TRP A 98 1.74 10.73 -0.76
N GLN A 99 0.62 11.44 -0.85
CA GLN A 99 0.51 12.61 -1.71
C GLN A 99 1.46 13.71 -1.27
N GLU A 100 1.57 13.95 0.01
CA GLU A 100 2.53 14.93 0.54
C GLU A 100 3.95 14.55 0.17
N ASN A 101 4.28 13.28 0.30
CA ASN A 101 5.60 12.80 -0.04
C ASN A 101 5.93 13.01 -1.51
N ILE A 102 4.98 12.74 -2.39
CA ILE A 102 5.18 12.94 -3.81
C ILE A 102 5.47 14.41 -4.11
N LYS A 103 4.71 15.31 -3.51
CA LYS A 103 4.92 16.73 -3.73
C LYS A 103 6.27 17.20 -3.25
N CYS A 104 6.64 16.78 -2.04
CA CYS A 104 7.92 17.19 -1.48
C CYS A 104 9.09 16.47 -2.11
N GLY A 105 8.89 15.18 -2.39
CA GLY A 105 9.94 14.37 -2.96
C GLY A 105 10.40 14.83 -4.31
N GLY A 106 9.49 15.39 -5.07
CA GLY A 106 9.83 15.91 -6.37
C GLY A 106 10.76 17.09 -6.30
N ASP A 107 10.74 17.81 -5.17
CA ASP A 107 11.58 18.92 -4.96
C ASP A 107 12.87 18.56 -4.38
N HIS A 108 12.91 17.48 -3.68
CA HIS A 108 13.94 17.25 -2.87
C HIS A 108 14.90 16.38 -3.37
N ILE A 109 14.63 16.09 -4.07
CA ILE A 109 15.52 15.31 -4.37
C ILE A 109 16.72 15.89 -4.27
N ASP A 110 16.06 16.50 -3.80
CA ASP A 110 16.34 17.03 -3.43
C ASP A 110 16.71 17.52 -2.85
N LYS A 111 16.92 17.99 -2.90
CA LYS A 111 16.87 18.51 -2.15
C LYS A 111 17.08 18.41 -1.30
N ASN A 112 17.38 18.25 -1.26
CA ASN A 112 17.30 18.11 -0.53
C ASN A 112 17.48 17.88 -0.30
#